data_15c12b06590aabafd74a22ee359802de
#
_entry.id   15c12b06590aabafd74a22ee359802de
#
_cell.length_a   1.000
_cell.length_b   1.000
_cell.length_c   1.000
_cell.angle_alpha   90.00
_cell.angle_beta   90.00
_cell.angle_gamma   90.00
#
_symmetry.space_group_name_H-M   'P 1'
#
loop_
_entity.id
_entity.type
_entity.pdbx_description
1 polymer ?
#
loop_
_entity_poly.entity_id
_entity_poly.type
_entity_poly.pdbx_seq_one_letter_code
_entity_poly.pdbx_strand_id
1 'polypeptide(L)'
;MESLPMGRSPIWTRQAINDIHVKAEIGRYRMRGFSMFKKIPQFDDLTFLPATLTRFVIEGYREKCETKTVLGARFAKNPLVLDIPIYITGMSYGALSKNAKIALAKGASMAGSATCSGDGGAIPEEREYSTKWYYQCIQSRYGFNPHDLLKADACEIFISQGCKPGAGGHLMGQKVTEEIANMRTLPAGIDQRSPVRHPDWLGPDDLALKIQELREATDWRIPIQVKIGTARAYDDVRMAAKCGPDIILIDGMEASTGAGPHILTEETGIPLIAGIVQARKALEDVGLAEEIDLVAAGGIRNGADVAKALALGAKAVAIGTAALMALNCNKHIPGVTDYPKEVGVEAGDCYFCHTGKCPVGITTQDPELIKRLEVEPAALRVYNLLHAMTLECQMLARGCGKTDIHNLEPEDLAALTLEASAMTGLPLAGTNWVVGQQPELRELINRIEALERRLTMGATSAMGLPATTRVAADEAAIAVNMPQ
;
A
#
# COMPACT_ATOMS: atom_id res chain seq x y z
N MET A 1 -36.70 -21.43 24.82
CA MET A 1 -35.63 -20.68 24.11
C MET A 1 -34.29 -21.18 24.63
N GLU A 2 -33.54 -21.89 23.84
CA GLU A 2 -32.15 -22.21 24.22
C GLU A 2 -31.35 -20.91 24.30
N SER A 3 -30.75 -20.65 25.46
CA SER A 3 -29.86 -19.52 25.63
C SER A 3 -28.61 -19.72 24.81
N LEU A 4 -28.33 -18.82 23.87
CA LEU A 4 -27.09 -18.88 23.12
C LEU A 4 -25.88 -18.70 24.06
N PRO A 5 -24.79 -19.48 23.90
CA PRO A 5 -23.59 -19.33 24.68
C PRO A 5 -23.03 -17.88 24.56
N MET A 6 -22.48 -17.34 25.64
CA MET A 6 -21.95 -15.95 25.70
C MET A 6 -20.99 -15.66 24.54
N GLY A 7 -20.12 -16.59 24.17
CA GLY A 7 -19.15 -16.41 23.07
C GLY A 7 -19.78 -16.32 21.65
N ARG A 8 -21.11 -16.45 21.51
CA ARG A 8 -21.87 -16.16 20.29
C ARG A 8 -22.56 -14.80 20.33
N SER A 9 -22.45 -14.06 21.43
CA SER A 9 -22.88 -12.67 21.50
C SER A 9 -22.09 -11.82 20.48
N PRO A 10 -22.73 -10.86 19.78
CA PRO A 10 -22.01 -9.92 18.91
C PRO A 10 -21.09 -8.97 19.67
N ILE A 11 -21.32 -8.79 20.99
CA ILE A 11 -20.48 -7.95 21.87
C ILE A 11 -19.43 -8.81 22.57
N TRP A 12 -19.85 -9.89 23.20
CA TRP A 12 -18.99 -10.79 23.96
C TRP A 12 -18.55 -11.98 23.10
N THR A 13 -17.81 -11.67 22.03
CA THR A 13 -17.23 -12.70 21.16
C THR A 13 -16.21 -13.53 21.91
N ARG A 14 -15.93 -14.76 21.44
CA ARG A 14 -14.84 -15.60 22.02
C ARG A 14 -13.53 -14.86 22.07
N GLN A 15 -13.23 -14.06 21.03
CA GLN A 15 -12.02 -13.26 20.96
C GLN A 15 -11.99 -12.17 22.03
N ALA A 16 -13.08 -11.41 22.22
CA ALA A 16 -13.18 -10.39 23.25
C ALA A 16 -13.02 -10.97 24.65
N ILE A 17 -13.69 -12.09 24.93
CA ILE A 17 -13.59 -12.80 26.21
C ILE A 17 -12.13 -13.22 26.48
N ASN A 18 -11.49 -13.88 25.52
CA ASN A 18 -10.10 -14.31 25.66
C ASN A 18 -9.14 -13.13 25.83
N ASP A 19 -9.36 -12.05 25.11
CA ASP A 19 -8.53 -10.84 25.22
C ASP A 19 -8.63 -10.20 26.60
N ILE A 20 -9.82 -10.18 27.20
CA ILE A 20 -10.05 -9.69 28.58
C ILE A 20 -9.31 -10.55 29.58
N HIS A 21 -9.45 -11.88 29.48
CA HIS A 21 -8.78 -12.80 30.40
C HIS A 21 -7.26 -12.65 30.34
N VAL A 22 -6.67 -12.64 29.15
CA VAL A 22 -5.23 -12.45 28.97
C VAL A 22 -4.76 -11.11 29.56
N LYS A 23 -5.49 -10.01 29.29
CA LYS A 23 -5.14 -8.69 29.86
C LYS A 23 -5.24 -8.66 31.36
N ALA A 24 -6.23 -9.35 31.94
CA ALA A 24 -6.40 -9.44 33.39
C ALA A 24 -5.22 -10.18 34.07
N GLU A 25 -4.66 -11.18 33.39
CA GLU A 25 -3.50 -11.93 33.90
C GLU A 25 -2.18 -11.17 33.75
N ILE A 26 -1.93 -10.56 32.57
CA ILE A 26 -0.61 -9.95 32.29
C ILE A 26 -0.50 -8.47 32.68
N GLY A 27 -1.59 -7.81 33.03
CA GLY A 27 -1.62 -6.38 33.46
C GLY A 27 -1.16 -5.40 32.37
N ARG A 28 -1.21 -5.77 31.10
CA ARG A 28 -0.78 -4.93 29.98
C ARG A 28 -1.53 -5.28 28.68
N TYR A 29 -1.40 -4.40 27.65
CA TYR A 29 -1.94 -4.69 26.33
C TYR A 29 -1.21 -5.87 25.64
N ARG A 30 -1.93 -6.55 24.77
CA ARG A 30 -1.37 -7.67 23.99
C ARG A 30 -0.55 -7.15 22.80
N MET A 31 0.53 -7.83 22.50
CA MET A 31 1.26 -7.71 21.25
C MET A 31 0.77 -8.76 20.27
N ARG A 32 0.75 -8.43 18.99
CA ARG A 32 0.35 -9.32 17.91
C ARG A 32 1.21 -9.09 16.68
N GLY A 33 1.43 -10.13 15.89
CA GLY A 33 1.80 -10.03 14.49
C GLY A 33 0.55 -10.13 13.61
N PHE A 34 0.71 -9.89 12.31
CA PHE A 34 -0.34 -9.98 11.31
C PHE A 34 -1.30 -8.77 11.27
N SER A 35 -2.42 -8.91 10.53
CA SER A 35 -3.40 -7.85 10.24
C SER A 35 -4.54 -7.79 11.26
N MET A 36 -5.49 -6.91 11.05
CA MET A 36 -6.74 -6.81 11.78
C MET A 36 -7.66 -8.01 11.54
N PHE A 37 -8.60 -8.24 12.47
CA PHE A 37 -9.67 -9.25 12.33
C PHE A 37 -11.05 -8.63 12.08
N LYS A 38 -11.16 -7.31 12.28
CA LYS A 38 -12.42 -6.58 12.06
C LYS A 38 -12.81 -6.62 10.58
N LYS A 39 -14.08 -6.92 10.30
CA LYS A 39 -14.63 -6.81 8.94
C LYS A 39 -14.82 -5.33 8.59
N ILE A 40 -14.27 -4.93 7.46
CA ILE A 40 -14.36 -3.58 6.92
C ILE A 40 -14.66 -3.63 5.42
N PRO A 41 -15.15 -2.55 4.81
CA PRO A 41 -15.20 -2.41 3.36
C PRO A 41 -13.81 -2.52 2.74
N GLN A 42 -13.70 -3.25 1.63
CA GLN A 42 -12.43 -3.56 0.98
C GLN A 42 -12.61 -3.71 -0.54
N PHE A 43 -11.58 -4.12 -1.27
CA PHE A 43 -11.68 -4.27 -2.72
C PHE A 43 -12.75 -5.28 -3.19
N ASP A 44 -13.15 -6.26 -2.38
CA ASP A 44 -14.24 -7.19 -2.72
C ASP A 44 -15.61 -6.48 -2.83
N ASP A 45 -15.76 -5.32 -2.21
CA ASP A 45 -16.97 -4.49 -2.30
C ASP A 45 -17.03 -3.61 -3.56
N LEU A 46 -16.08 -3.77 -4.47
CA LEU A 46 -16.01 -3.12 -5.78
C LEU A 46 -16.03 -4.16 -6.90
N THR A 47 -16.54 -3.79 -8.07
CA THR A 47 -16.52 -4.64 -9.26
C THR A 47 -16.13 -3.84 -10.49
N PHE A 48 -15.55 -4.52 -11.50
CA PHE A 48 -15.30 -3.93 -12.81
C PHE A 48 -16.53 -3.95 -13.68
N LEU A 49 -16.62 -2.99 -14.59
CA LEU A 49 -17.65 -2.87 -15.62
C LEU A 49 -17.01 -3.04 -17.02
N PRO A 50 -16.71 -4.27 -17.42
CA PRO A 50 -16.09 -4.53 -18.71
C PRO A 50 -17.01 -4.11 -19.86
N ALA A 51 -16.41 -3.65 -20.95
CA ALA A 51 -17.15 -3.23 -22.14
C ALA A 51 -17.63 -4.44 -22.94
N THR A 52 -18.80 -4.32 -23.57
CA THR A 52 -19.32 -5.30 -24.53
C THR A 52 -19.57 -4.70 -25.92
N LEU A 53 -20.10 -3.49 -25.97
CA LEU A 53 -20.40 -2.77 -27.22
C LEU A 53 -19.95 -1.30 -27.16
N THR A 54 -19.88 -0.74 -25.95
CA THR A 54 -19.58 0.70 -25.75
C THR A 54 -18.11 1.04 -25.87
N ARG A 55 -17.24 0.05 -25.74
CA ARG A 55 -15.79 0.17 -25.91
C ARG A 55 -15.27 -1.03 -26.68
N PHE A 56 -14.13 -0.87 -27.33
CA PHE A 56 -13.45 -1.96 -28.02
C PHE A 56 -12.66 -2.80 -27.00
N VAL A 57 -13.11 -4.03 -26.77
CA VAL A 57 -12.44 -4.98 -25.87
C VAL A 57 -11.13 -5.47 -26.52
N ILE A 58 -10.04 -5.48 -25.76
CA ILE A 58 -8.71 -5.83 -26.27
C ILE A 58 -8.53 -7.35 -26.29
N GLU A 59 -8.13 -7.89 -27.44
CA GLU A 59 -7.89 -9.32 -27.63
C GLU A 59 -6.55 -9.75 -27.03
N GLY A 60 -6.59 -10.51 -25.94
CA GLY A 60 -5.43 -10.88 -25.14
C GLY A 60 -4.34 -11.68 -25.87
N TYR A 61 -4.67 -12.34 -26.97
CA TYR A 61 -3.69 -13.13 -27.74
C TYR A 61 -2.89 -12.29 -28.76
N ARG A 62 -3.39 -11.14 -29.17
CA ARG A 62 -2.86 -10.36 -30.28
C ARG A 62 -2.43 -8.96 -29.88
N GLU A 63 -2.97 -8.46 -28.82
CA GLU A 63 -2.81 -7.05 -28.42
C GLU A 63 -2.15 -6.95 -27.06
N LYS A 64 -1.10 -6.12 -27.01
CA LYS A 64 -0.41 -5.84 -25.75
C LYS A 64 -1.30 -5.05 -24.81
N CYS A 65 -1.11 -5.26 -23.52
CA CYS A 65 -1.50 -4.35 -22.46
C CYS A 65 -0.25 -4.02 -21.66
N GLU A 66 0.17 -2.76 -21.69
CA GLU A 66 1.42 -2.32 -21.06
C GLU A 66 1.28 -2.35 -19.52
N THR A 67 2.40 -2.69 -18.87
CA THR A 67 2.48 -2.82 -17.41
C THR A 67 3.64 -2.03 -16.81
N LYS A 68 4.53 -1.52 -17.69
CA LYS A 68 5.72 -0.79 -17.28
C LYS A 68 5.34 0.43 -16.46
N THR A 69 5.89 0.53 -15.25
CA THR A 69 5.55 1.55 -14.28
C THR A 69 6.80 2.37 -13.95
N VAL A 70 6.73 3.68 -14.14
CA VAL A 70 7.81 4.61 -13.81
C VAL A 70 7.40 5.41 -12.58
N LEU A 71 8.20 5.32 -11.51
CA LEU A 71 7.95 6.00 -10.24
C LEU A 71 9.02 7.05 -9.95
N GLY A 72 8.59 8.21 -9.47
CA GLY A 72 9.47 9.25 -8.97
C GLY A 72 10.19 10.05 -10.05
N ALA A 73 9.56 10.26 -11.21
CA ALA A 73 10.14 11.03 -12.31
C ALA A 73 10.17 12.55 -12.08
N ARG A 74 9.59 13.06 -10.98
CA ARG A 74 9.45 14.50 -10.72
C ARG A 74 10.79 15.20 -10.58
N PHE A 75 11.67 14.68 -9.74
CA PHE A 75 12.97 15.31 -9.45
C PHE A 75 14.15 14.36 -9.58
N ALA A 76 13.93 13.05 -9.55
CA ALA A 76 15.02 12.10 -9.61
C ALA A 76 15.64 12.04 -11.02
N LYS A 77 16.98 12.10 -11.08
CA LYS A 77 17.74 11.91 -12.32
C LYS A 77 17.51 10.51 -12.90
N ASN A 78 17.34 9.50 -12.03
CA ASN A 78 17.07 8.12 -12.38
C ASN A 78 15.77 7.68 -11.69
N PRO A 79 14.59 7.91 -12.27
CA PRO A 79 13.35 7.40 -11.71
C PRO A 79 13.35 5.88 -11.62
N LEU A 80 12.60 5.32 -10.69
CA LEU A 80 12.49 3.88 -10.52
C LEU A 80 11.58 3.29 -11.60
N VAL A 81 12.15 2.47 -12.47
CA VAL A 81 11.42 1.82 -13.57
C VAL A 81 11.15 0.36 -13.21
N LEU A 82 9.88 0.01 -13.06
CA LEU A 82 9.40 -1.36 -12.81
C LEU A 82 8.78 -1.93 -14.08
N ASP A 83 8.92 -3.25 -14.31
CA ASP A 83 8.27 -3.92 -15.44
C ASP A 83 6.79 -4.22 -15.15
N ILE A 84 6.40 -4.19 -13.87
CA ILE A 84 5.05 -4.45 -13.37
C ILE A 84 4.65 -3.40 -12.32
N PRO A 85 3.35 -3.15 -12.08
CA PRO A 85 2.89 -2.11 -11.14
C PRO A 85 2.96 -2.54 -9.67
N ILE A 86 3.69 -3.62 -9.36
CA ILE A 86 3.71 -4.24 -8.03
C ILE A 86 5.14 -4.32 -7.53
N TYR A 87 5.40 -3.90 -6.29
CA TYR A 87 6.67 -4.17 -5.62
C TYR A 87 6.48 -4.65 -4.17
N ILE A 88 7.55 -5.15 -3.55
CA ILE A 88 7.51 -5.69 -2.20
C ILE A 88 7.83 -4.58 -1.19
N THR A 89 6.89 -4.28 -0.30
CA THR A 89 7.01 -3.24 0.74
C THR A 89 8.10 -3.57 1.76
N GLY A 90 8.52 -2.57 2.53
CA GLY A 90 9.55 -2.70 3.57
C GLY A 90 9.18 -3.71 4.66
N MET A 91 10.00 -4.75 4.77
CA MET A 91 9.94 -5.78 5.81
C MET A 91 11.35 -6.06 6.31
N SER A 92 11.65 -5.63 7.55
CA SER A 92 13.01 -5.59 8.08
C SER A 92 13.66 -6.97 8.26
N TYR A 93 14.98 -7.02 8.12
CA TYR A 93 15.78 -8.11 8.67
C TYR A 93 15.72 -8.07 10.20
N GLY A 94 15.44 -9.20 10.80
CA GLY A 94 15.08 -9.32 12.20
C GLY A 94 13.59 -9.61 12.39
N ALA A 95 12.70 -8.85 11.74
CA ALA A 95 11.32 -9.27 11.58
C ALA A 95 11.22 -10.49 10.67
N LEU A 96 11.89 -10.47 9.52
CA LEU A 96 12.07 -11.61 8.63
C LEU A 96 13.42 -12.28 8.83
N SER A 97 13.53 -13.55 8.48
CA SER A 97 14.78 -14.29 8.39
C SER A 97 15.59 -13.85 7.17
N LYS A 98 16.89 -14.16 7.17
CA LYS A 98 17.80 -13.91 6.03
C LYS A 98 17.30 -14.62 4.77
N ASN A 99 16.91 -15.90 4.87
CA ASN A 99 16.38 -16.67 3.76
C ASN A 99 15.13 -16.03 3.15
N ALA A 100 14.22 -15.49 3.98
CA ALA A 100 13.04 -14.80 3.51
C ALA A 100 13.41 -13.52 2.74
N LYS A 101 14.34 -12.71 3.26
CA LYS A 101 14.81 -11.50 2.59
C LYS A 101 15.44 -11.80 1.23
N ILE A 102 16.31 -12.82 1.15
CA ILE A 102 16.95 -13.23 -0.09
C ILE A 102 15.93 -13.76 -1.11
N ALA A 103 14.98 -14.60 -0.66
CA ALA A 103 13.94 -15.16 -1.54
C ALA A 103 13.03 -14.05 -2.12
N LEU A 104 12.65 -13.06 -1.32
CA LEU A 104 11.88 -11.90 -1.78
C LEU A 104 12.68 -11.08 -2.80
N ALA A 105 13.96 -10.81 -2.53
CA ALA A 105 14.84 -10.06 -3.42
C ALA A 105 14.99 -10.74 -4.80
N LYS A 106 15.29 -12.04 -4.82
CA LYS A 106 15.40 -12.83 -6.05
C LYS A 106 14.09 -12.87 -6.82
N GLY A 107 12.97 -13.18 -6.14
CA GLY A 107 11.67 -13.30 -6.80
C GLY A 107 11.17 -11.96 -7.37
N ALA A 108 11.36 -10.86 -6.66
CA ALA A 108 11.04 -9.52 -7.16
C ALA A 108 11.90 -9.14 -8.36
N SER A 109 13.22 -9.42 -8.29
CA SER A 109 14.15 -9.14 -9.40
C SER A 109 13.82 -9.92 -10.66
N MET A 110 13.43 -11.21 -10.55
CA MET A 110 12.96 -12.02 -11.67
C MET A 110 11.71 -11.42 -12.35
N ALA A 111 10.85 -10.74 -11.58
CA ALA A 111 9.65 -10.08 -12.07
C ALA A 111 9.90 -8.63 -12.57
N GLY A 112 11.14 -8.16 -12.59
CA GLY A 112 11.44 -6.75 -12.90
C GLY A 112 10.87 -5.74 -11.90
N SER A 113 10.64 -6.19 -10.66
CA SER A 113 10.09 -5.45 -9.55
C SER A 113 11.17 -5.01 -8.54
N ALA A 114 10.75 -4.38 -7.45
CA ALA A 114 11.63 -3.88 -6.39
C ALA A 114 11.31 -4.50 -5.02
N THR A 115 12.31 -4.43 -4.12
CA THR A 115 12.14 -4.70 -2.68
C THR A 115 12.53 -3.48 -1.85
N CYS A 116 12.25 -3.52 -0.55
CA CYS A 116 12.59 -2.48 0.39
C CYS A 116 13.28 -3.08 1.62
N SER A 117 14.34 -2.42 2.11
CA SER A 117 15.11 -2.87 3.29
C SER A 117 14.23 -3.09 4.51
N GLY A 118 13.23 -2.23 4.68
CA GLY A 118 12.43 -2.18 5.91
C GLY A 118 13.17 -1.50 7.06
N ASP A 119 12.61 -1.65 8.24
CA ASP A 119 13.00 -0.97 9.47
C ASP A 119 14.36 -1.45 10.01
N GLY A 120 15.33 -0.55 10.14
CA GLY A 120 16.54 -0.80 10.95
C GLY A 120 17.76 -1.35 10.21
N GLY A 121 18.04 -0.86 9.01
CA GLY A 121 19.24 -1.21 8.24
C GLY A 121 18.98 -2.26 7.17
N ALA A 122 20.04 -2.73 6.55
CA ALA A 122 19.99 -3.65 5.42
C ALA A 122 21.05 -4.74 5.53
N ILE A 123 20.78 -5.90 4.98
CA ILE A 123 21.77 -6.96 4.80
C ILE A 123 22.34 -6.91 3.38
N PRO A 124 23.66 -7.16 3.24
CA PRO A 124 24.30 -7.13 1.93
C PRO A 124 23.66 -8.07 0.91
N GLU A 125 23.26 -9.25 1.34
CA GLU A 125 22.67 -10.29 0.49
C GLU A 125 21.34 -9.83 -0.13
N GLU A 126 20.49 -9.09 0.60
CA GLU A 126 19.27 -8.55 0.00
C GLU A 126 19.59 -7.59 -1.13
N ARG A 127 20.53 -6.66 -0.91
CA ARG A 127 20.92 -5.69 -1.95
C ARG A 127 21.60 -6.37 -3.15
N GLU A 128 22.41 -7.39 -2.91
CA GLU A 128 23.08 -8.15 -3.97
C GLU A 128 22.08 -8.79 -4.94
N TYR A 129 21.00 -9.37 -4.43
CA TYR A 129 19.98 -10.02 -5.24
C TYR A 129 18.83 -9.10 -5.71
N SER A 130 18.77 -7.86 -5.24
CA SER A 130 17.78 -6.89 -5.65
C SER A 130 18.29 -6.07 -6.84
N THR A 131 17.65 -6.20 -8.00
CA THR A 131 17.95 -5.35 -9.17
C THR A 131 17.44 -3.93 -8.98
N LYS A 132 16.39 -3.74 -8.18
CA LYS A 132 15.80 -2.46 -7.80
C LYS A 132 15.46 -2.50 -6.30
N TRP A 133 15.91 -1.50 -5.57
CA TRP A 133 15.88 -1.57 -4.11
C TRP A 133 15.61 -0.22 -3.45
N TYR A 134 14.63 -0.20 -2.54
CA TYR A 134 14.36 0.92 -1.64
C TYR A 134 15.17 0.79 -0.35
N TYR A 135 15.79 1.87 0.09
CA TYR A 135 16.36 1.98 1.43
C TYR A 135 15.46 2.79 2.34
N GLN A 136 15.07 2.25 3.49
CA GLN A 136 14.09 2.88 4.36
C GLN A 136 14.75 3.74 5.44
N CYS A 137 14.34 5.00 5.53
CA CYS A 137 14.71 5.96 6.57
C CYS A 137 13.61 6.02 7.63
N ILE A 138 13.88 5.45 8.82
CA ILE A 138 12.93 5.33 9.91
C ILE A 138 13.12 6.38 11.01
N GLN A 139 12.14 6.51 11.91
CA GLN A 139 12.16 7.51 12.98
C GLN A 139 13.35 7.35 13.92
N SER A 140 13.73 6.14 14.28
CA SER A 140 14.83 5.87 15.23
C SER A 140 16.22 6.11 14.66
N ARG A 141 16.38 6.09 13.33
CA ARG A 141 17.69 6.17 12.63
C ARG A 141 18.64 5.01 12.95
N TYR A 142 18.33 4.05 13.83
CA TYR A 142 19.21 2.92 14.05
C TYR A 142 19.39 2.09 12.78
N GLY A 143 20.61 1.67 12.50
CA GLY A 143 20.97 0.94 11.28
C GLY A 143 20.94 1.77 9.99
N PHE A 144 20.54 3.04 10.02
CA PHE A 144 20.56 3.91 8.86
C PHE A 144 22.01 4.39 8.62
N ASN A 145 22.53 4.17 7.41
CA ASN A 145 23.85 4.65 7.05
C ASN A 145 23.91 5.19 5.61
N PRO A 146 24.76 6.20 5.35
CA PRO A 146 24.87 6.82 4.02
C PRO A 146 25.40 5.87 2.93
N HIS A 147 26.23 4.89 3.30
CA HIS A 147 26.81 3.96 2.32
C HIS A 147 25.75 3.05 1.69
N ASP A 148 24.76 2.62 2.46
CA ASP A 148 23.64 1.84 1.92
C ASP A 148 22.66 2.74 1.17
N LEU A 149 22.42 3.97 1.65
CA LEU A 149 21.62 4.95 0.92
C LEU A 149 22.17 5.20 -0.50
N LEU A 150 23.51 5.34 -0.63
CA LEU A 150 24.15 5.55 -1.93
C LEU A 150 24.02 4.35 -2.89
N LYS A 151 23.76 3.15 -2.39
CA LYS A 151 23.51 1.95 -3.21
C LYS A 151 22.02 1.79 -3.61
N ALA A 152 21.12 2.57 -3.01
CA ALA A 152 19.70 2.44 -3.23
C ALA A 152 19.27 2.99 -4.60
N ASP A 153 18.16 2.47 -5.10
CA ASP A 153 17.46 2.94 -6.31
C ASP A 153 16.30 3.87 -5.97
N ALA A 154 15.84 3.85 -4.70
CA ALA A 154 14.89 4.81 -4.12
C ALA A 154 15.09 4.88 -2.60
N CYS A 155 14.67 5.98 -1.97
CA CYS A 155 14.65 6.12 -0.52
C CYS A 155 13.21 6.30 -0.03
N GLU A 156 12.80 5.51 0.98
CA GLU A 156 11.50 5.64 1.62
C GLU A 156 11.64 6.25 3.01
N ILE A 157 11.05 7.42 3.22
CA ILE A 157 10.89 8.03 4.55
C ILE A 157 9.63 7.41 5.17
N PHE A 158 9.84 6.66 6.25
CA PHE A 158 8.75 6.01 6.97
C PHE A 158 8.19 6.94 8.05
N ILE A 159 6.95 7.41 7.87
CA ILE A 159 6.22 8.15 8.88
C ILE A 159 5.36 7.22 9.73
N SER A 160 4.62 6.30 9.06
CA SER A 160 3.79 5.31 9.72
C SER A 160 3.45 4.17 8.75
N GLN A 161 2.71 3.18 9.24
CA GLN A 161 2.17 2.07 8.43
C GLN A 161 0.71 1.82 8.79
N GLY A 162 -0.04 1.20 7.87
CA GLY A 162 -1.49 1.12 7.92
C GLY A 162 -2.05 0.40 9.13
N CYS A 163 -1.44 -0.71 9.54
CA CYS A 163 -1.90 -1.50 10.70
C CYS A 163 -1.71 -0.82 12.07
N LYS A 164 -0.95 0.25 12.14
CA LYS A 164 -0.68 0.99 13.38
C LYS A 164 -0.25 2.43 13.09
N PRO A 165 -1.11 3.26 12.47
CA PRO A 165 -0.82 4.68 12.31
C PRO A 165 -0.54 5.32 13.67
N GLY A 166 0.44 6.24 13.74
CA GLY A 166 0.86 6.87 14.98
C GLY A 166 1.71 5.99 15.92
N ALA A 167 2.25 4.85 15.42
CA ALA A 167 3.21 4.03 16.16
C ALA A 167 4.46 3.74 15.31
N GLY A 168 5.61 3.65 15.98
CA GLY A 168 6.86 3.27 15.33
C GLY A 168 7.03 1.76 15.12
N GLY A 169 8.18 1.36 14.55
CA GLY A 169 8.57 -0.03 14.40
C GLY A 169 8.79 -0.73 15.76
N HIS A 170 8.57 -2.05 15.79
CA HIS A 170 8.79 -2.85 16.98
C HIS A 170 9.38 -4.22 16.60
N LEU A 171 10.49 -4.58 17.20
CA LEU A 171 11.08 -5.91 17.10
C LEU A 171 11.26 -6.46 18.52
N MET A 172 10.67 -7.64 18.78
CA MET A 172 10.72 -8.27 20.09
C MET A 172 12.13 -8.81 20.39
N GLY A 173 12.59 -8.66 21.63
CA GLY A 173 13.94 -8.98 22.08
C GLY A 173 14.41 -10.39 21.76
N GLN A 174 13.52 -11.40 21.84
CA GLN A 174 13.83 -12.77 21.49
C GLN A 174 14.22 -13.00 20.01
N LYS A 175 13.98 -12.00 19.16
CA LYS A 175 14.39 -12.01 17.74
C LYS A 175 15.66 -11.19 17.49
N VAL A 176 16.15 -10.45 18.48
CA VAL A 176 17.31 -9.58 18.34
C VAL A 176 18.57 -10.37 18.64
N THR A 177 19.13 -11.02 17.61
CA THR A 177 20.43 -11.70 17.66
C THR A 177 21.57 -10.70 17.67
N GLU A 178 22.79 -11.14 17.95
CA GLU A 178 24.01 -10.31 17.87
C GLU A 178 24.20 -9.69 16.46
N GLU A 179 23.94 -10.43 15.40
CA GLU A 179 24.02 -9.92 14.02
C GLU A 179 23.07 -8.73 13.79
N ILE A 180 21.81 -8.86 14.25
CA ILE A 180 20.81 -7.80 14.14
C ILE A 180 21.14 -6.61 15.04
N ALA A 181 21.61 -6.89 16.26
CA ALA A 181 22.03 -5.89 17.21
C ALA A 181 23.18 -5.03 16.64
N ASN A 182 24.19 -5.67 16.06
CA ASN A 182 25.32 -5.00 15.43
C ASN A 182 24.90 -4.19 14.21
N MET A 183 24.04 -4.73 13.32
CA MET A 183 23.50 -4.00 12.17
C MET A 183 22.74 -2.75 12.60
N ARG A 184 21.96 -2.82 13.68
CA ARG A 184 21.13 -1.74 14.20
C ARG A 184 21.86 -0.82 15.19
N THR A 185 23.07 -1.18 15.61
CA THR A 185 23.84 -0.46 16.65
C THR A 185 23.09 -0.37 18.00
N LEU A 186 22.40 -1.45 18.37
CA LEU A 186 21.56 -1.57 19.56
C LEU A 186 21.92 -2.86 20.32
N PRO A 187 21.63 -2.97 21.65
CA PRO A 187 21.88 -4.18 22.40
C PRO A 187 21.07 -5.39 21.90
N ALA A 188 21.68 -6.59 21.96
CA ALA A 188 21.00 -7.84 21.67
C ALA A 188 20.02 -8.25 22.79
N GLY A 189 19.04 -9.08 22.47
CA GLY A 189 18.13 -9.71 23.43
C GLY A 189 17.10 -8.81 24.08
N ILE A 190 17.02 -7.53 23.72
CA ILE A 190 16.02 -6.59 24.22
C ILE A 190 15.10 -6.09 23.14
N ASP A 191 13.87 -5.70 23.51
CA ASP A 191 12.91 -5.10 22.57
C ASP A 191 13.47 -3.83 21.94
N GLN A 192 13.46 -3.78 20.62
CA GLN A 192 13.85 -2.60 19.85
C GLN A 192 12.61 -1.86 19.38
N ARG A 193 12.42 -0.62 19.79
CA ARG A 193 11.28 0.22 19.47
C ARG A 193 11.75 1.50 18.80
N SER A 194 11.17 1.80 17.65
CA SER A 194 11.26 3.12 17.04
C SER A 194 10.35 4.11 17.78
N PRO A 195 10.75 5.38 17.95
CA PRO A 195 9.83 6.42 18.38
C PRO A 195 8.69 6.59 17.37
N VAL A 196 7.60 7.23 17.79
CA VAL A 196 6.43 7.45 16.94
C VAL A 196 6.63 8.54 15.89
N ARG A 197 7.63 9.38 16.08
CA ARG A 197 7.98 10.49 15.17
C ARG A 197 9.49 10.61 15.03
N HIS A 198 9.91 11.22 13.94
CA HIS A 198 11.32 11.51 13.72
C HIS A 198 11.83 12.50 14.75
N PRO A 199 13.00 12.27 15.36
CA PRO A 199 13.50 13.11 16.45
C PRO A 199 14.00 14.48 15.99
N ASP A 200 14.35 14.58 14.71
CA ASP A 200 14.95 15.75 14.07
C ASP A 200 13.93 16.62 13.32
N TRP A 201 12.61 16.37 13.49
CA TRP A 201 11.57 17.23 12.96
C TRP A 201 10.36 17.39 13.89
N LEU A 202 9.76 18.57 13.86
CA LEU A 202 8.58 18.95 14.62
C LEU A 202 7.37 19.18 13.71
N GLY A 203 7.58 19.40 12.42
CA GLY A 203 6.52 19.74 11.50
C GLY A 203 6.87 19.46 10.02
N PRO A 204 5.99 19.88 9.08
CA PRO A 204 6.17 19.65 7.66
C PRO A 204 7.42 20.30 7.08
N ASP A 205 7.83 21.45 7.59
CA ASP A 205 9.03 22.15 7.11
C ASP A 205 10.29 21.32 7.35
N ASP A 206 10.37 20.62 8.48
CA ASP A 206 11.48 19.71 8.77
C ASP A 206 11.44 18.46 7.87
N LEU A 207 10.26 17.99 7.49
CA LEU A 207 10.12 16.93 6.48
C LEU A 207 10.64 17.39 5.11
N ALA A 208 10.32 18.61 4.71
CA ALA A 208 10.84 19.18 3.46
C ALA A 208 12.37 19.28 3.49
N LEU A 209 12.95 19.73 4.61
CA LEU A 209 14.41 19.76 4.81
C LEU A 209 15.02 18.35 4.74
N LYS A 210 14.39 17.36 5.36
CA LYS A 210 14.86 15.96 5.31
C LYS A 210 14.80 15.38 3.89
N ILE A 211 13.76 15.67 3.14
CA ILE A 211 13.66 15.27 1.73
C ILE A 211 14.79 15.89 0.92
N GLN A 212 15.06 17.19 1.13
CA GLN A 212 16.15 17.89 0.47
C GLN A 212 17.52 17.32 0.85
N GLU A 213 17.76 17.06 2.14
CA GLU A 213 18.98 16.41 2.63
C GLU A 213 19.27 15.08 1.94
N LEU A 214 18.24 14.21 1.84
CA LEU A 214 18.39 12.90 1.19
C LEU A 214 18.64 13.03 -0.32
N ARG A 215 18.04 14.03 -0.98
CA ARG A 215 18.32 14.34 -2.38
C ARG A 215 19.76 14.78 -2.59
N GLU A 216 20.24 15.74 -1.80
CA GLU A 216 21.63 16.21 -1.88
C GLU A 216 22.61 15.07 -1.57
N ALA A 217 22.35 14.27 -0.54
CA ALA A 217 23.18 13.12 -0.18
C ALA A 217 23.29 12.08 -1.31
N THR A 218 22.30 11.99 -2.19
CA THR A 218 22.27 11.07 -3.33
C THR A 218 22.52 11.74 -4.68
N ASP A 219 22.93 13.00 -4.68
CA ASP A 219 23.11 13.82 -5.88
C ASP A 219 21.85 13.84 -6.79
N TRP A 220 20.66 13.87 -6.17
CA TRP A 220 19.36 13.85 -6.86
C TRP A 220 19.19 12.62 -7.78
N ARG A 221 19.94 11.58 -7.53
CA ARG A 221 19.98 10.40 -8.39
C ARG A 221 18.73 9.56 -8.25
N ILE A 222 18.18 9.40 -7.04
CA ILE A 222 17.09 8.49 -6.73
C ILE A 222 15.83 9.24 -6.27
N PRO A 223 14.63 8.71 -6.51
CA PRO A 223 13.39 9.28 -5.98
C PRO A 223 13.28 9.13 -4.46
N ILE A 224 12.63 10.10 -3.84
CA ILE A 224 12.29 10.09 -2.41
C ILE A 224 10.80 9.83 -2.26
N GLN A 225 10.48 8.74 -1.58
CA GLN A 225 9.13 8.31 -1.23
C GLN A 225 8.81 8.64 0.22
N VAL A 226 7.60 9.10 0.51
CA VAL A 226 7.06 9.26 1.87
C VAL A 226 5.98 8.21 2.09
N LYS A 227 6.11 7.38 3.15
CA LYS A 227 5.14 6.35 3.51
C LYS A 227 4.28 6.78 4.70
N ILE A 228 2.96 6.74 4.52
CA ILE A 228 1.94 7.19 5.47
C ILE A 228 0.91 6.08 5.69
N GLY A 229 0.58 5.74 6.94
CA GLY A 229 -0.57 4.89 7.26
C GLY A 229 -1.88 5.67 7.10
N THR A 230 -2.87 5.10 6.45
CA THR A 230 -4.16 5.76 6.20
C THR A 230 -4.93 5.97 7.51
N ALA A 231 -4.97 7.20 7.98
CA ALA A 231 -5.81 7.63 9.10
C ALA A 231 -6.49 8.97 8.73
N ARG A 232 -5.75 10.06 8.70
CA ARG A 232 -6.17 11.35 8.16
C ARG A 232 -5.63 11.53 6.74
N ALA A 233 -5.95 10.59 5.85
CA ALA A 233 -5.27 10.42 4.57
C ALA A 233 -5.29 11.70 3.73
N TYR A 234 -6.41 12.41 3.66
CA TYR A 234 -6.52 13.66 2.91
C TYR A 234 -5.55 14.73 3.44
N ASP A 235 -5.58 15.00 4.76
CA ASP A 235 -4.76 16.05 5.36
C ASP A 235 -3.28 15.69 5.35
N ASP A 236 -2.93 14.45 5.73
CA ASP A 236 -1.56 13.98 5.81
C ASP A 236 -0.90 13.96 4.42
N VAL A 237 -1.61 13.49 3.38
CA VAL A 237 -1.11 13.50 1.99
C VAL A 237 -0.96 14.92 1.48
N ARG A 238 -1.91 15.81 1.76
CA ARG A 238 -1.86 17.22 1.38
C ARG A 238 -0.66 17.94 2.00
N MET A 239 -0.36 17.64 3.27
CA MET A 239 0.82 18.18 3.96
C MET A 239 2.11 17.60 3.38
N ALA A 240 2.19 16.26 3.21
CA ALA A 240 3.36 15.60 2.66
C ALA A 240 3.66 16.07 1.22
N ALA A 241 2.64 16.24 0.39
CA ALA A 241 2.80 16.70 -1.00
C ALA A 241 3.51 18.07 -1.09
N LYS A 242 3.19 18.99 -0.17
CA LYS A 242 3.83 20.31 -0.09
C LYS A 242 5.29 20.26 0.36
N CYS A 243 5.72 19.17 1.03
CA CYS A 243 7.11 18.95 1.39
C CYS A 243 7.97 18.48 0.20
N GLY A 244 7.35 18.18 -0.94
CA GLY A 244 8.03 17.92 -2.21
C GLY A 244 8.60 16.52 -2.40
N PRO A 245 7.98 15.41 -1.94
CA PRO A 245 8.42 14.07 -2.32
C PRO A 245 8.17 13.81 -3.81
N ASP A 246 8.78 12.76 -4.33
CA ASP A 246 8.52 12.27 -5.69
C ASP A 246 7.37 11.26 -5.69
N ILE A 247 7.23 10.51 -4.59
CA ILE A 247 6.27 9.43 -4.42
C ILE A 247 5.63 9.54 -3.04
N ILE A 248 4.33 9.32 -2.94
CA ILE A 248 3.64 9.12 -1.66
C ILE A 248 3.05 7.71 -1.65
N LEU A 249 3.43 6.90 -0.66
CA LEU A 249 2.82 5.61 -0.40
C LEU A 249 1.84 5.74 0.77
N ILE A 250 0.60 5.34 0.52
CA ILE A 250 -0.44 5.21 1.55
C ILE A 250 -0.65 3.74 1.87
N ASP A 251 -0.79 3.43 3.17
CA ASP A 251 -0.88 2.06 3.67
C ASP A 251 -2.18 1.88 4.46
N GLY A 252 -3.13 1.10 3.95
CA GLY A 252 -4.47 0.90 4.50
C GLY A 252 -4.48 0.18 5.84
N MET A 253 -5.58 0.31 6.61
CA MET A 253 -5.72 -0.37 7.89
C MET A 253 -5.71 -1.90 7.79
N GLU A 254 -5.92 -2.45 6.59
CA GLU A 254 -5.80 -3.88 6.27
C GLU A 254 -4.36 -4.39 6.30
N ALA A 255 -3.37 -3.50 6.35
CA ALA A 255 -1.97 -3.86 6.36
C ALA A 255 -1.61 -4.74 7.57
N SER A 256 -0.51 -5.45 7.44
CA SER A 256 0.03 -6.31 8.50
C SER A 256 1.31 -5.74 9.09
N THR A 257 1.68 -6.23 10.26
CA THR A 257 2.96 -5.92 10.91
C THR A 257 3.56 -7.18 11.52
N GLY A 258 4.90 -7.25 11.65
CA GLY A 258 5.57 -8.33 12.36
C GLY A 258 5.32 -8.30 13.87
N ALA A 259 5.18 -7.11 14.45
CA ALA A 259 4.81 -6.90 15.85
C ALA A 259 4.13 -5.54 16.03
N GLY A 260 3.02 -5.51 16.71
CA GLY A 260 2.28 -4.29 17.04
C GLY A 260 1.33 -4.48 18.22
N PRO A 261 0.98 -3.41 18.95
CA PRO A 261 -0.08 -3.47 19.94
C PRO A 261 -1.40 -3.87 19.27
N HIS A 262 -2.04 -4.91 19.81
CA HIS A 262 -3.31 -5.44 19.29
C HIS A 262 -4.37 -4.34 19.11
N ILE A 263 -4.49 -3.46 20.10
CA ILE A 263 -5.46 -2.37 20.09
C ILE A 263 -5.27 -1.41 18.91
N LEU A 264 -4.02 -1.09 18.55
CA LEU A 264 -3.77 -0.21 17.41
C LEU A 264 -4.12 -0.90 16.09
N THR A 265 -3.81 -2.19 15.97
CA THR A 265 -4.11 -2.95 14.75
C THR A 265 -5.63 -3.08 14.51
N GLU A 266 -6.43 -3.11 15.57
CA GLU A 266 -7.90 -3.24 15.44
C GLU A 266 -8.65 -1.90 15.36
N GLU A 267 -8.12 -0.84 15.99
CA GLU A 267 -8.93 0.36 16.27
C GLU A 267 -8.37 1.63 15.61
N THR A 268 -7.35 1.52 14.73
CA THR A 268 -6.78 2.71 14.07
C THR A 268 -6.71 2.56 12.56
N GLY A 269 -6.81 3.68 11.85
CA GLY A 269 -6.75 3.73 10.40
C GLY A 269 -8.12 3.76 9.72
N ILE A 270 -8.09 3.82 8.41
CA ILE A 270 -9.25 3.71 7.51
C ILE A 270 -8.98 2.69 6.41
N PRO A 271 -10.03 2.10 5.79
CA PRO A 271 -9.89 1.18 4.68
C PRO A 271 -9.10 1.77 3.51
N LEU A 272 -8.29 0.93 2.85
CA LEU A 272 -7.42 1.38 1.75
C LEU A 272 -8.22 2.00 0.61
N ILE A 273 -9.40 1.46 0.27
CA ILE A 273 -10.25 2.01 -0.79
C ILE A 273 -10.64 3.48 -0.52
N ALA A 274 -10.92 3.83 0.72
CA ALA A 274 -11.17 5.22 1.13
C ALA A 274 -9.87 6.03 1.12
N GLY A 275 -8.77 5.43 1.57
CA GLY A 275 -7.45 6.07 1.62
C GLY A 275 -6.95 6.52 0.24
N ILE A 276 -7.10 5.67 -0.79
CA ILE A 276 -6.68 6.00 -2.16
C ILE A 276 -7.44 7.22 -2.68
N VAL A 277 -8.77 7.21 -2.55
CA VAL A 277 -9.62 8.31 -3.05
C VAL A 277 -9.32 9.62 -2.32
N GLN A 278 -9.16 9.59 -0.99
CA GLN A 278 -8.79 10.77 -0.22
C GLN A 278 -7.40 11.29 -0.58
N ALA A 279 -6.43 10.39 -0.80
CA ALA A 279 -5.08 10.76 -1.19
C ALA A 279 -5.04 11.37 -2.61
N ARG A 280 -5.74 10.77 -3.57
CA ARG A 280 -5.84 11.31 -4.94
C ARG A 280 -6.48 12.70 -4.92
N LYS A 281 -7.60 12.85 -4.22
CA LYS A 281 -8.24 14.16 -4.06
C LYS A 281 -7.31 15.19 -3.40
N ALA A 282 -6.54 14.81 -2.38
CA ALA A 282 -5.58 15.70 -1.74
C ALA A 282 -4.51 16.21 -2.72
N LEU A 283 -4.01 15.32 -3.59
CA LEU A 283 -3.04 15.69 -4.63
C LEU A 283 -3.66 16.59 -5.72
N GLU A 284 -4.90 16.33 -6.10
CA GLU A 284 -5.67 17.17 -7.05
C GLU A 284 -5.89 18.58 -6.50
N ASP A 285 -6.34 18.68 -5.24
CA ASP A 285 -6.64 19.97 -4.58
C ASP A 285 -5.39 20.85 -4.36
N VAL A 286 -4.18 20.26 -4.40
CA VAL A 286 -2.91 21.02 -4.37
C VAL A 286 -2.24 21.14 -5.74
N GLY A 287 -2.87 20.61 -6.81
CA GLY A 287 -2.37 20.69 -8.18
C GLY A 287 -1.15 19.81 -8.45
N LEU A 288 -0.93 18.74 -7.68
CA LEU A 288 0.25 17.88 -7.78
C LEU A 288 -0.08 16.41 -8.16
N ALA A 289 -1.32 16.15 -8.59
CA ALA A 289 -1.79 14.79 -8.87
C ALA A 289 -1.06 14.12 -10.05
N GLU A 290 -0.53 14.89 -10.99
CA GLU A 290 0.23 14.38 -12.13
C GLU A 290 1.76 14.43 -11.91
N GLU A 291 2.20 15.07 -10.81
CA GLU A 291 3.61 15.23 -10.50
C GLU A 291 4.11 14.23 -9.44
N ILE A 292 3.27 13.92 -8.45
CA ILE A 292 3.59 13.00 -7.35
C ILE A 292 2.90 11.68 -7.59
N ASP A 293 3.70 10.62 -7.69
CA ASP A 293 3.17 9.27 -7.87
C ASP A 293 2.54 8.74 -6.58
N LEU A 294 1.27 8.32 -6.65
CA LEU A 294 0.57 7.69 -5.54
C LEU A 294 0.77 6.18 -5.59
N VAL A 295 1.25 5.59 -4.50
CA VAL A 295 1.37 4.14 -4.33
C VAL A 295 0.44 3.68 -3.22
N ALA A 296 -0.26 2.56 -3.42
CA ALA A 296 -1.18 1.98 -2.45
C ALA A 296 -0.62 0.68 -1.84
N ALA A 297 -0.78 0.51 -0.53
CA ALA A 297 -0.40 -0.70 0.19
C ALA A 297 -1.47 -1.06 1.23
N GLY A 298 -1.50 -2.33 1.65
CA GLY A 298 -2.43 -2.84 2.66
C GLY A 298 -3.56 -3.68 2.05
N GLY A 299 -3.66 -4.95 2.41
CA GLY A 299 -4.76 -5.82 2.01
C GLY A 299 -4.77 -6.27 0.55
N ILE A 300 -3.77 -5.96 -0.25
CA ILE A 300 -3.67 -6.36 -1.67
C ILE A 300 -3.35 -7.85 -1.78
N ARG A 301 -4.20 -8.64 -2.47
CA ARG A 301 -4.16 -10.12 -2.47
C ARG A 301 -3.98 -10.74 -3.85
N ASN A 302 -4.48 -10.08 -4.90
CA ASN A 302 -4.55 -10.60 -6.27
C ASN A 302 -4.51 -9.46 -7.29
N GLY A 303 -4.51 -9.79 -8.58
CA GLY A 303 -4.46 -8.80 -9.66
C GLY A 303 -5.72 -7.95 -9.77
N ALA A 304 -6.88 -8.42 -9.27
CA ALA A 304 -8.08 -7.58 -9.24
C ALA A 304 -7.96 -6.45 -8.22
N ASP A 305 -7.37 -6.73 -7.05
CA ASP A 305 -7.08 -5.68 -6.06
C ASP A 305 -6.09 -4.65 -6.62
N VAL A 306 -5.06 -5.12 -7.36
CA VAL A 306 -4.11 -4.23 -8.07
C VAL A 306 -4.86 -3.34 -9.06
N ALA A 307 -5.63 -3.94 -9.96
CA ALA A 307 -6.37 -3.20 -10.99
C ALA A 307 -7.35 -2.17 -10.39
N LYS A 308 -8.05 -2.52 -9.29
CA LYS A 308 -8.96 -1.61 -8.58
C LYS A 308 -8.21 -0.46 -7.92
N ALA A 309 -7.03 -0.73 -7.33
CA ALA A 309 -6.19 0.33 -6.76
C ALA A 309 -5.72 1.31 -7.83
N LEU A 310 -5.31 0.81 -9.02
CA LEU A 310 -4.94 1.66 -10.15
C LEU A 310 -6.13 2.48 -10.64
N ALA A 311 -7.30 1.85 -10.82
CA ALA A 311 -8.52 2.53 -11.24
C ALA A 311 -9.00 3.62 -10.26
N LEU A 312 -8.72 3.47 -8.96
CA LEU A 312 -9.00 4.49 -7.94
C LEU A 312 -7.95 5.62 -7.89
N GLY A 313 -6.88 5.53 -8.67
CA GLY A 313 -5.88 6.60 -8.83
C GLY A 313 -4.48 6.31 -8.28
N ALA A 314 -4.19 5.09 -7.83
CA ALA A 314 -2.81 4.69 -7.55
C ALA A 314 -2.05 4.41 -8.84
N LYS A 315 -0.74 4.68 -8.87
CA LYS A 315 0.14 4.36 -10.00
C LYS A 315 0.82 3.00 -9.86
N ALA A 316 1.00 2.54 -8.63
CA ALA A 316 1.54 1.24 -8.30
C ALA A 316 0.98 0.76 -6.96
N VAL A 317 1.24 -0.52 -6.65
CA VAL A 317 0.94 -1.08 -5.34
C VAL A 317 2.17 -1.70 -4.70
N ALA A 318 2.22 -1.68 -3.36
CA ALA A 318 3.23 -2.37 -2.57
C ALA A 318 2.59 -3.49 -1.76
N ILE A 319 3.11 -4.71 -1.87
CA ILE A 319 2.59 -5.89 -1.18
C ILE A 319 3.52 -6.38 -0.07
N GLY A 320 2.96 -6.83 1.05
CA GLY A 320 3.70 -7.47 2.15
C GLY A 320 3.20 -8.88 2.40
N THR A 321 2.04 -9.02 2.99
CA THR A 321 1.46 -10.30 3.42
C THR A 321 1.27 -11.29 2.27
N ALA A 322 0.84 -10.86 1.10
CA ALA A 322 0.70 -11.72 -0.07
C ALA A 322 2.05 -12.32 -0.48
N ALA A 323 3.13 -11.52 -0.45
CA ALA A 323 4.48 -12.01 -0.72
C ALA A 323 4.96 -13.02 0.35
N LEU A 324 4.61 -12.82 1.64
CA LEU A 324 4.90 -13.79 2.69
C LEU A 324 4.10 -15.09 2.51
N MET A 325 2.87 -15.03 2.02
CA MET A 325 2.07 -16.21 1.67
C MET A 325 2.71 -17.00 0.52
N ALA A 326 3.32 -16.33 -0.47
CA ALA A 326 4.13 -16.99 -1.49
C ALA A 326 5.35 -17.71 -0.91
N LEU A 327 5.88 -17.24 0.22
CA LEU A 327 6.92 -17.95 0.99
C LEU A 327 6.37 -19.10 1.83
N ASN A 328 5.13 -19.50 1.69
CA ASN A 328 4.40 -20.52 2.47
C ASN A 328 3.92 -20.06 3.88
N CYS A 329 3.75 -18.76 4.13
CA CYS A 329 3.07 -18.32 5.34
C CYS A 329 1.66 -18.93 5.41
N ASN A 330 1.30 -19.49 6.55
CA ASN A 330 0.00 -20.15 6.78
C ASN A 330 -0.33 -21.35 5.87
N LYS A 331 0.63 -21.84 5.08
CA LYS A 331 0.47 -23.06 4.30
C LYS A 331 0.61 -24.28 5.23
N HIS A 332 -0.15 -25.33 4.94
CA HIS A 332 -0.04 -26.59 5.66
C HIS A 332 1.40 -27.14 5.59
N ILE A 333 1.97 -27.51 6.74
CA ILE A 333 3.33 -28.06 6.83
C ILE A 333 3.23 -29.57 6.66
N PRO A 334 3.89 -30.16 5.66
CA PRO A 334 3.87 -31.60 5.45
C PRO A 334 4.35 -32.37 6.72
N GLY A 335 3.60 -33.39 7.11
CA GLY A 335 3.92 -34.22 8.28
C GLY A 335 3.39 -33.70 9.62
N VAL A 336 2.87 -32.45 9.70
CA VAL A 336 2.19 -31.93 10.89
C VAL A 336 0.71 -32.33 10.82
N THR A 337 0.28 -33.20 11.72
CA THR A 337 -1.11 -33.73 11.78
C THR A 337 -1.97 -33.10 12.87
N ASP A 338 -1.33 -32.60 13.93
CA ASP A 338 -1.97 -31.94 15.07
C ASP A 338 -1.42 -30.51 15.20
N TYR A 339 -1.96 -29.59 14.38
CA TYR A 339 -1.54 -28.19 14.36
C TYR A 339 -1.69 -27.46 15.70
N PRO A 340 -2.84 -27.59 16.43
CA PRO A 340 -2.96 -26.95 17.74
C PRO A 340 -1.88 -27.37 18.73
N LYS A 341 -1.48 -28.65 18.71
CA LYS A 341 -0.43 -29.17 19.61
C LYS A 341 0.98 -28.76 19.17
N GLU A 342 1.29 -28.84 17.86
CA GLU A 342 2.66 -28.64 17.34
C GLU A 342 2.96 -27.16 17.01
N VAL A 343 1.95 -26.41 16.56
CA VAL A 343 2.09 -25.02 16.10
C VAL A 343 1.40 -24.03 17.06
N GLY A 344 0.41 -24.50 17.83
CA GLY A 344 -0.35 -23.68 18.79
C GLY A 344 -1.64 -23.07 18.24
N VAL A 345 -1.94 -23.27 16.95
CA VAL A 345 -3.15 -22.79 16.24
C VAL A 345 -3.50 -23.77 15.13
N GLU A 346 -4.70 -23.67 14.57
CA GLU A 346 -5.08 -24.41 13.38
C GLU A 346 -4.28 -23.98 12.14
N ALA A 347 -4.23 -24.86 11.13
CA ALA A 347 -3.62 -24.53 9.85
C ALA A 347 -4.37 -23.37 9.19
N GLY A 348 -3.65 -22.31 8.82
CA GLY A 348 -4.23 -21.09 8.27
C GLY A 348 -4.45 -19.96 9.27
N ASP A 349 -4.43 -20.24 10.58
CA ASP A 349 -4.77 -19.28 11.63
C ASP A 349 -3.54 -18.69 12.36
N CYS A 350 -2.33 -18.91 11.85
CA CYS A 350 -1.10 -18.46 12.50
C CYS A 350 -0.95 -16.94 12.47
N TYR A 351 -0.69 -16.33 13.64
CA TYR A 351 -0.44 -14.90 13.85
C TYR A 351 0.77 -14.64 14.77
N PHE A 352 1.69 -15.58 14.88
CA PHE A 352 2.82 -15.57 15.82
C PHE A 352 4.08 -14.88 15.31
N CYS A 353 3.97 -13.96 14.32
CA CYS A 353 5.12 -13.29 13.72
C CYS A 353 6.02 -12.57 14.73
N HIS A 354 5.46 -12.08 15.86
CA HIS A 354 6.18 -11.39 16.92
C HIS A 354 6.99 -12.32 17.83
N THR A 355 6.66 -13.63 17.88
CA THR A 355 7.22 -14.54 18.88
C THR A 355 8.61 -15.08 18.53
N GLY A 356 9.04 -14.99 17.28
CA GLY A 356 10.26 -15.65 16.78
C GLY A 356 10.10 -17.15 16.51
N LYS A 357 8.90 -17.72 16.70
CA LYS A 357 8.60 -19.16 16.53
C LYS A 357 7.83 -19.44 15.24
N CYS A 358 8.18 -18.75 14.15
CA CYS A 358 7.53 -18.97 12.86
C CYS A 358 7.79 -20.40 12.36
N PRO A 359 6.75 -21.24 12.20
CA PRO A 359 6.94 -22.66 11.89
C PRO A 359 7.44 -22.91 10.46
N VAL A 360 7.36 -21.92 9.58
CA VAL A 360 7.78 -22.00 8.17
C VAL A 360 9.06 -21.22 7.87
N GLY A 361 9.79 -20.76 8.88
CA GLY A 361 11.11 -20.14 8.72
C GLY A 361 11.12 -18.70 8.22
N ILE A 362 9.97 -18.01 8.16
CA ILE A 362 9.86 -16.64 7.60
C ILE A 362 10.17 -15.58 8.65
N THR A 363 9.41 -15.55 9.76
CA THR A 363 9.49 -14.49 10.77
C THR A 363 10.19 -14.96 12.04
N THR A 364 11.33 -15.62 11.88
CA THR A 364 12.13 -16.20 12.96
C THR A 364 13.61 -15.93 12.75
N GLN A 365 14.38 -15.98 13.84
CA GLN A 365 15.84 -15.97 13.83
C GLN A 365 16.43 -17.29 14.37
N ASP A 366 15.57 -18.27 14.65
CA ASP A 366 15.99 -19.62 15.03
C ASP A 366 16.63 -20.34 13.85
N PRO A 367 17.90 -20.76 13.93
CA PRO A 367 18.62 -21.41 12.82
C PRO A 367 17.96 -22.69 12.29
N GLU A 368 17.30 -23.47 13.17
CA GLU A 368 16.61 -24.70 12.74
C GLU A 368 15.29 -24.40 12.01
N LEU A 369 14.55 -23.37 12.46
CA LEU A 369 13.35 -22.97 11.78
C LEU A 369 13.64 -22.29 10.43
N ILE A 370 14.70 -21.48 10.33
CA ILE A 370 15.11 -20.82 9.08
C ILE A 370 15.37 -21.84 7.95
N LYS A 371 15.95 -23.00 8.26
CA LYS A 371 16.23 -24.06 7.29
C LYS A 371 14.98 -24.59 6.56
N ARG A 372 13.79 -24.41 7.15
CA ARG A 372 12.52 -24.80 6.53
C ARG A 372 12.15 -23.96 5.32
N LEU A 373 12.77 -22.80 5.16
CA LEU A 373 12.56 -21.92 4.01
C LEU A 373 13.74 -22.05 3.04
N GLU A 374 13.54 -22.85 2.00
CA GLU A 374 14.48 -22.99 0.88
C GLU A 374 14.36 -21.78 -0.05
N VAL A 375 15.47 -21.08 -0.27
CA VAL A 375 15.50 -19.78 -0.96
C VAL A 375 15.05 -19.89 -2.41
N GLU A 376 15.61 -20.80 -3.20
CA GLU A 376 15.35 -20.86 -4.64
C GLU A 376 13.88 -21.22 -4.98
N PRO A 377 13.28 -22.27 -4.39
CA PRO A 377 11.87 -22.55 -4.61
C PRO A 377 10.95 -21.45 -4.09
N ALA A 378 11.34 -20.77 -3.01
CA ALA A 378 10.58 -19.65 -2.45
C ALA A 378 10.63 -18.42 -3.37
N ALA A 379 11.79 -18.09 -3.92
CA ALA A 379 11.95 -17.01 -4.90
C ALA A 379 11.11 -17.24 -6.15
N LEU A 380 11.09 -18.48 -6.66
CA LEU A 380 10.24 -18.82 -7.82
C LEU A 380 8.75 -18.64 -7.51
N ARG A 381 8.29 -19.00 -6.29
CA ARG A 381 6.89 -18.75 -5.90
C ARG A 381 6.55 -17.26 -5.81
N VAL A 382 7.47 -16.44 -5.32
CA VAL A 382 7.29 -14.98 -5.30
C VAL A 382 7.20 -14.43 -6.72
N TYR A 383 8.08 -14.82 -7.60
CA TYR A 383 8.00 -14.47 -9.03
C TYR A 383 6.66 -14.88 -9.64
N ASN A 384 6.25 -16.13 -9.45
CA ASN A 384 5.00 -16.66 -9.99
C ASN A 384 3.78 -15.88 -9.47
N LEU A 385 3.76 -15.49 -8.19
CA LEU A 385 2.69 -14.65 -7.63
C LEU A 385 2.64 -13.28 -8.32
N LEU A 386 3.77 -12.59 -8.40
CA LEU A 386 3.86 -11.26 -9.01
C LEU A 386 3.46 -11.30 -10.49
N HIS A 387 3.90 -12.33 -11.21
CA HIS A 387 3.54 -12.57 -12.60
C HIS A 387 2.03 -12.83 -12.77
N ALA A 388 1.46 -13.73 -11.95
CA ALA A 388 0.03 -14.05 -12.00
C ALA A 388 -0.84 -12.82 -11.69
N MET A 389 -0.52 -12.06 -10.64
CA MET A 389 -1.23 -10.83 -10.31
C MET A 389 -1.17 -9.81 -11.45
N THR A 390 -0.05 -9.73 -12.16
CA THR A 390 0.09 -8.84 -13.32
C THR A 390 -0.77 -9.28 -14.48
N LEU A 391 -0.80 -10.59 -14.79
CA LEU A 391 -1.67 -11.15 -15.83
C LEU A 391 -3.15 -10.92 -15.53
N GLU A 392 -3.58 -11.11 -14.27
CA GLU A 392 -4.95 -10.84 -13.82
C GLU A 392 -5.33 -9.36 -14.00
N CYS A 393 -4.42 -8.45 -13.62
CA CYS A 393 -4.60 -7.01 -13.81
C CYS A 393 -4.75 -6.65 -15.29
N GLN A 394 -3.88 -7.18 -16.16
CA GLN A 394 -3.97 -6.99 -17.61
C GLN A 394 -5.27 -7.54 -18.20
N MET A 395 -5.76 -8.69 -17.70
CA MET A 395 -7.01 -9.29 -18.15
C MET A 395 -8.19 -8.35 -17.88
N LEU A 396 -8.26 -7.75 -16.69
CA LEU A 396 -9.29 -6.78 -16.32
C LEU A 396 -9.19 -5.50 -17.16
N ALA A 397 -7.99 -4.95 -17.33
CA ALA A 397 -7.76 -3.77 -18.17
C ALA A 397 -8.21 -3.99 -19.61
N ARG A 398 -7.85 -5.13 -20.22
CA ARG A 398 -8.31 -5.49 -21.58
C ARG A 398 -9.83 -5.62 -21.66
N GLY A 399 -10.47 -6.21 -20.64
CA GLY A 399 -11.93 -6.28 -20.54
C GLY A 399 -12.60 -4.91 -20.54
N CYS A 400 -11.94 -3.90 -19.98
CA CYS A 400 -12.36 -2.49 -20.00
C CYS A 400 -11.92 -1.73 -21.28
N GLY A 401 -11.27 -2.41 -22.23
CA GLY A 401 -10.81 -1.79 -23.49
C GLY A 401 -9.54 -0.96 -23.33
N LYS A 402 -8.70 -1.25 -22.32
CA LYS A 402 -7.46 -0.53 -22.04
C LYS A 402 -6.23 -1.32 -22.52
N THR A 403 -5.34 -0.66 -23.26
CA THR A 403 -4.06 -1.20 -23.75
C THR A 403 -2.89 -0.95 -22.79
N ASP A 404 -3.14 -0.21 -21.73
CA ASP A 404 -2.23 0.07 -20.62
C ASP A 404 -3.01 0.00 -19.32
N ILE A 405 -2.48 -0.70 -18.33
CA ILE A 405 -3.13 -0.85 -17.01
C ILE A 405 -3.29 0.50 -16.28
N HIS A 406 -2.43 1.49 -16.59
CA HIS A 406 -2.50 2.84 -16.00
C HIS A 406 -3.63 3.69 -16.59
N ASN A 407 -4.31 3.20 -17.64
CA ASN A 407 -5.51 3.84 -18.21
C ASN A 407 -6.80 3.35 -17.53
N LEU A 408 -6.71 2.45 -16.53
CA LEU A 408 -7.84 2.12 -15.68
C LEU A 408 -8.26 3.34 -14.87
N GLU A 409 -9.56 3.57 -14.76
CA GLU A 409 -10.13 4.78 -14.17
C GLU A 409 -11.39 4.48 -13.35
N PRO A 410 -11.85 5.39 -12.48
CA PRO A 410 -13.02 5.16 -11.63
C PRO A 410 -14.29 4.77 -12.40
N GLU A 411 -14.46 5.22 -13.66
CA GLU A 411 -15.61 4.86 -14.51
C GLU A 411 -15.63 3.37 -14.92
N ASP A 412 -14.49 2.68 -14.80
CA ASP A 412 -14.40 1.22 -15.02
C ASP A 412 -14.92 0.40 -13.83
N LEU A 413 -15.29 1.07 -12.72
CA LEU A 413 -15.69 0.43 -11.46
C LEU A 413 -17.13 0.80 -11.06
N ALA A 414 -17.73 -0.08 -10.26
CA ALA A 414 -18.94 0.19 -9.47
C ALA A 414 -18.80 -0.37 -8.06
N ALA A 415 -19.49 0.24 -7.11
CA ALA A 415 -19.56 -0.25 -5.73
C ALA A 415 -20.66 -1.31 -5.59
N LEU A 416 -20.39 -2.39 -4.84
CA LEU A 416 -21.35 -3.45 -4.54
C LEU A 416 -22.08 -3.21 -3.22
N THR A 417 -21.56 -2.34 -2.35
CA THR A 417 -22.11 -2.01 -1.04
C THR A 417 -22.30 -0.50 -0.88
N LEU A 418 -23.21 -0.10 0.00
CA LEU A 418 -23.45 1.31 0.31
C LEU A 418 -22.22 1.97 0.93
N GLU A 419 -21.52 1.25 1.79
CA GLU A 419 -20.31 1.70 2.46
C GLU A 419 -19.20 1.96 1.46
N ALA A 420 -18.97 1.03 0.52
CA ALA A 420 -17.96 1.20 -0.53
C ALA A 420 -18.30 2.39 -1.45
N SER A 421 -19.59 2.55 -1.83
CA SER A 421 -20.05 3.71 -2.60
C SER A 421 -19.78 5.03 -1.86
N ALA A 422 -20.12 5.10 -0.57
CA ALA A 422 -19.88 6.28 0.26
C ALA A 422 -18.39 6.63 0.39
N MET A 423 -17.52 5.61 0.50
CA MET A 423 -16.07 5.77 0.68
C MET A 423 -15.35 6.15 -0.60
N THR A 424 -15.81 5.63 -1.75
CA THR A 424 -15.09 5.78 -3.02
C THR A 424 -15.71 6.81 -3.96
N GLY A 425 -16.96 7.20 -3.72
CA GLY A 425 -17.70 8.06 -4.65
C GLY A 425 -18.12 7.34 -5.94
N LEU A 426 -17.97 6.00 -6.01
CA LEU A 426 -18.40 5.19 -7.15
C LEU A 426 -19.92 4.97 -7.11
N PRO A 427 -20.59 4.89 -8.26
CA PRO A 427 -22.00 4.54 -8.33
C PRO A 427 -22.25 3.12 -7.76
N LEU A 428 -23.37 2.94 -7.07
CA LEU A 428 -23.83 1.61 -6.68
C LEU A 428 -24.16 0.80 -7.94
N ALA A 429 -23.66 -0.42 -8.02
CA ALA A 429 -23.77 -1.29 -9.19
C ALA A 429 -25.23 -1.41 -9.68
N GLY A 430 -25.43 -1.25 -10.98
CA GLY A 430 -26.75 -1.25 -11.60
C GLY A 430 -27.55 0.05 -11.44
N THR A 431 -26.97 1.09 -10.87
CA THR A 431 -27.59 2.41 -10.69
C THR A 431 -26.62 3.54 -11.09
N ASN A 432 -27.15 4.76 -11.17
CA ASN A 432 -26.34 5.97 -11.28
C ASN A 432 -26.18 6.70 -9.93
N TRP A 433 -26.60 6.06 -8.84
CA TRP A 433 -26.60 6.68 -7.53
C TRP A 433 -25.27 6.47 -6.80
N VAL A 434 -24.73 7.57 -6.31
CA VAL A 434 -23.60 7.61 -5.39
C VAL A 434 -24.15 7.96 -4.00
N VAL A 435 -23.80 7.15 -3.00
CA VAL A 435 -24.26 7.35 -1.61
C VAL A 435 -23.81 8.73 -1.11
N GLY A 436 -24.75 9.47 -0.52
CA GLY A 436 -24.50 10.83 -0.02
C GLY A 436 -24.60 11.94 -1.07
N GLN A 437 -24.75 11.62 -2.35
CA GLN A 437 -25.05 12.60 -3.39
C GLN A 437 -26.55 12.56 -3.70
N GLN A 438 -27.18 13.74 -3.77
CA GLN A 438 -28.56 13.83 -4.24
C GLN A 438 -28.59 13.58 -5.75
N PRO A 439 -29.42 12.64 -6.24
CA PRO A 439 -29.49 12.31 -7.66
C PRO A 439 -29.76 13.54 -8.55
N GLU A 440 -30.67 14.40 -8.10
CA GLU A 440 -31.04 15.64 -8.79
C GLU A 440 -29.86 16.64 -8.92
N LEU A 441 -29.05 16.77 -7.90
CA LEU A 441 -27.87 17.63 -7.94
C LEU A 441 -26.80 17.07 -8.89
N ARG A 442 -26.60 15.77 -8.89
CA ARG A 442 -25.66 15.11 -9.81
C ARG A 442 -26.13 15.22 -11.27
N GLU A 443 -27.41 15.03 -11.52
CA GLU A 443 -27.97 15.22 -12.86
C GLU A 443 -27.80 16.66 -13.31
N LEU A 444 -28.00 17.63 -12.42
CA LEU A 444 -27.79 19.04 -12.68
C LEU A 444 -26.30 19.33 -12.98
N ILE A 445 -25.38 18.81 -12.21
CA ILE A 445 -23.94 18.94 -12.44
C ILE A 445 -23.55 18.32 -13.80
N ASN A 446 -24.00 17.10 -14.09
CA ASN A 446 -23.73 16.45 -15.38
C ASN A 446 -24.30 17.25 -16.57
N ARG A 447 -25.46 17.90 -16.39
CA ARG A 447 -26.07 18.79 -17.41
C ARG A 447 -25.27 20.08 -17.60
N ILE A 448 -24.77 20.65 -16.51
CA ILE A 448 -23.89 21.85 -16.55
C ILE A 448 -22.62 21.52 -17.30
N GLU A 449 -21.92 20.43 -16.92
CA GLU A 449 -20.69 19.99 -17.59
C GLU A 449 -20.90 19.64 -19.08
N ALA A 450 -22.04 19.05 -19.42
CA ALA A 450 -22.41 18.77 -20.82
C ALA A 450 -22.69 20.05 -21.60
N LEU A 451 -23.29 21.06 -20.97
CA LEU A 451 -23.52 22.38 -21.58
C LEU A 451 -22.19 23.13 -21.73
N GLU A 452 -21.31 23.12 -20.75
CA GLU A 452 -19.99 23.73 -20.84
C GLU A 452 -19.15 23.10 -21.97
N ARG A 453 -19.14 21.76 -22.07
CA ARG A 453 -18.50 21.06 -23.20
C ARG A 453 -19.10 21.45 -24.56
N ARG A 454 -20.42 21.60 -24.66
CA ARG A 454 -21.07 22.05 -25.90
C ARG A 454 -20.75 23.50 -26.25
N LEU A 455 -20.70 24.38 -25.26
CA LEU A 455 -20.33 25.78 -25.44
C LEU A 455 -18.87 25.93 -25.89
N THR A 456 -17.95 25.20 -25.26
CA THR A 456 -16.53 25.16 -25.66
C THR A 456 -16.35 24.56 -27.04
N MET A 457 -17.03 23.48 -27.40
CA MET A 457 -16.98 22.90 -28.76
C MET A 457 -17.69 23.77 -29.82
N GLY A 458 -18.82 24.38 -29.47
CA GLY A 458 -19.56 25.30 -30.35
C GLY A 458 -18.80 26.59 -30.61
N ALA A 459 -18.16 27.15 -29.61
CA ALA A 459 -17.31 28.34 -29.74
C ALA A 459 -16.06 28.07 -30.60
N THR A 460 -15.47 26.84 -30.52
CA THR A 460 -14.34 26.43 -31.39
C THR A 460 -14.74 26.32 -32.86
N SER A 461 -15.98 25.98 -33.17
CA SER A 461 -16.45 25.86 -34.54
C SER A 461 -16.78 27.23 -35.18
N ALA A 462 -17.21 28.21 -34.40
CA ALA A 462 -17.75 29.47 -34.92
C ALA A 462 -16.72 30.56 -35.20
N MET A 463 -15.49 30.50 -34.67
CA MET A 463 -14.54 31.62 -34.74
C MET A 463 -13.19 31.38 -35.40
N GLY A 464 -12.79 30.16 -35.78
CA GLY A 464 -11.51 29.89 -36.47
C GLY A 464 -10.21 30.34 -35.76
N LEU A 465 -10.25 30.64 -34.44
CA LEU A 465 -9.12 31.15 -33.66
C LEU A 465 -8.51 30.04 -32.77
N PRO A 466 -7.20 30.05 -32.47
CA PRO A 466 -6.55 29.06 -31.60
C PRO A 466 -7.08 29.10 -30.16
N ALA A 467 -7.16 27.93 -29.51
CA ALA A 467 -7.80 27.69 -28.21
C ALA A 467 -7.34 28.60 -27.05
N THR A 468 -6.12 29.12 -27.11
CA THR A 468 -5.52 29.94 -26.04
C THR A 468 -6.09 31.37 -25.94
N THR A 469 -6.77 31.87 -26.99
CA THR A 469 -7.32 33.24 -26.98
C THR A 469 -8.80 33.31 -26.55
N ARG A 470 -9.43 32.16 -26.29
CA ARG A 470 -10.88 32.04 -26.04
C ARG A 470 -11.28 32.00 -24.58
N VAL A 471 -10.42 31.49 -23.69
CA VAL A 471 -10.70 31.47 -22.26
C VAL A 471 -10.84 32.88 -21.69
N ALA A 472 -10.03 33.84 -22.19
CA ALA A 472 -10.07 35.23 -21.73
C ALA A 472 -11.33 36.01 -22.20
N ALA A 473 -11.98 35.58 -23.29
CA ALA A 473 -13.20 36.25 -23.80
C ALA A 473 -14.48 35.78 -23.08
N ASP A 474 -14.49 34.50 -22.64
CA ASP A 474 -15.62 33.93 -21.92
C ASP A 474 -15.69 34.39 -20.48
N GLU A 475 -14.55 34.58 -19.80
CA GLU A 475 -14.49 35.20 -18.46
C GLU A 475 -15.00 36.64 -18.44
N ALA A 476 -14.77 37.41 -19.51
CA ALA A 476 -15.27 38.76 -19.65
C ALA A 476 -16.79 38.81 -19.90
N ALA A 477 -17.37 37.81 -20.58
CA ALA A 477 -18.80 37.72 -20.84
C ALA A 477 -19.64 37.31 -19.63
N ILE A 478 -19.06 36.52 -18.74
CA ILE A 478 -19.70 36.06 -17.47
C ILE A 478 -19.77 37.22 -16.45
N ALA A 479 -18.76 38.08 -16.43
CA ALA A 479 -18.69 39.21 -15.49
C ALA A 479 -19.72 40.33 -15.80
N VAL A 480 -20.28 40.40 -16.99
CA VAL A 480 -21.24 41.46 -17.43
C VAL A 480 -22.70 41.09 -17.13
N ASN A 481 -23.00 39.82 -16.79
CA ASN A 481 -24.40 39.36 -16.64
C ASN A 481 -24.81 38.99 -15.20
N MET A 482 -24.12 39.46 -14.17
CA MET A 482 -24.62 39.34 -12.78
C MET A 482 -25.50 40.57 -12.46
N PRO A 483 -26.78 40.39 -12.09
CA PRO A 483 -27.60 41.49 -11.60
C PRO A 483 -27.13 41.89 -10.19
N GLN A 484 -27.12 43.18 -9.94
CA GLN A 484 -26.82 43.83 -8.66
C GLN A 484 -27.81 43.42 -7.57
#